data_fa152093706701864994aee5a8079d81
#
_entry.id   fa152093706701864994aee5a8079d81
#
_cell.length_a   1.000
_cell.length_b   1.000
_cell.length_c   1.000
_cell.angle_alpha   90.00
_cell.angle_beta   90.00
_cell.angle_gamma   90.00
#
_symmetry.space_group_name_H-M   'P 1'
#
loop_
_entity.id
_entity.type
_entity.pdbx_description
1 polymer ?
#
loop_
_entity_poly.entity_id
_entity_poly.type
_entity_poly.pdbx_seq_one_letter_code
_entity_poly.pdbx_strand_id
1 'polypeptide(L)'
;MNIEQVRDFTLSLHGVTEDQPFGDDNITFRVEGKIFLCLWLGDGKCDVRGSAPRFACKLLPDRNEELRDRYDVVAPAFHWNKKHWSDIYYEQLDTDLVTALITESYRLIVSKLPKTVRVKYESY
;
A
#
# COMPACT_ATOMS: atom_id res chain seq x y z
N MET A 1 -2.41 -7.73 -11.25
CA MET A 1 -3.37 -8.15 -10.19
C MET A 1 -4.65 -7.33 -10.32
N ASN A 2 -5.77 -7.92 -9.94
CA ASN A 2 -7.02 -7.19 -9.79
C ASN A 2 -7.22 -6.79 -8.32
N ILE A 3 -8.30 -6.05 -8.05
CA ILE A 3 -8.58 -5.49 -6.72
C ILE A 3 -8.74 -6.57 -5.64
N GLU A 4 -9.41 -7.68 -5.99
CA GLU A 4 -9.62 -8.78 -5.04
C GLU A 4 -8.30 -9.47 -4.70
N GLN A 5 -7.43 -9.65 -5.69
CA GLN A 5 -6.12 -10.26 -5.51
C GLN A 5 -5.22 -9.39 -4.63
N VAL A 6 -5.25 -8.06 -4.82
CA VAL A 6 -4.51 -7.12 -3.96
C VAL A 6 -5.00 -7.22 -2.52
N ARG A 7 -6.33 -7.20 -2.33
CA ARG A 7 -6.93 -7.32 -1.00
C ARG A 7 -6.56 -8.64 -0.33
N ASP A 8 -6.73 -9.74 -1.04
CA ASP A 8 -6.46 -11.08 -0.50
C ASP A 8 -4.99 -11.25 -0.13
N PHE A 9 -4.08 -10.80 -0.99
CA PHE A 9 -2.65 -10.87 -0.70
C PHE A 9 -2.31 -10.05 0.56
N THR A 10 -2.82 -8.82 0.64
CA THR A 10 -2.53 -7.92 1.76
C THR A 10 -3.05 -8.51 3.08
N LEU A 11 -4.26 -9.06 3.06
CA LEU A 11 -4.84 -9.71 4.26
C LEU A 11 -4.13 -11.00 4.65
N SER A 12 -3.38 -11.62 3.74
CA SER A 12 -2.62 -12.84 4.03
C SER A 12 -1.39 -12.57 4.90
N LEU A 13 -0.94 -11.32 4.98
CA LEU A 13 0.22 -10.96 5.80
C LEU A 13 -0.15 -11.02 7.28
N HIS A 14 0.77 -11.52 8.09
CA HIS A 14 0.50 -11.75 9.51
C HIS A 14 0.06 -10.49 10.25
N GLY A 15 -1.05 -10.59 10.98
CA GLY A 15 -1.55 -9.51 11.84
C GLY A 15 -2.21 -8.34 11.12
N VAL A 16 -2.44 -8.46 9.81
CA VAL A 16 -3.07 -7.39 9.04
C VAL A 16 -4.58 -7.37 9.26
N THR A 17 -5.10 -6.18 9.48
CA THR A 17 -6.54 -5.91 9.58
C THR A 17 -6.95 -4.89 8.51
N GLU A 18 -8.24 -4.86 8.18
CA GLU A 18 -8.77 -3.87 7.24
C GLU A 18 -9.92 -3.09 7.87
N ASP A 19 -10.06 -1.82 7.48
CA ASP A 19 -11.20 -0.98 7.86
C ASP A 19 -11.43 0.09 6.79
N GLN A 20 -12.51 0.87 6.96
CA GLN A 20 -12.90 1.89 5.98
C GLN A 20 -13.18 3.24 6.66
N PRO A 21 -12.19 3.85 7.36
CA PRO A 21 -12.39 5.09 8.08
C PRO A 21 -12.59 6.31 7.19
N PHE A 22 -12.24 6.21 5.89
CA PHE A 22 -12.30 7.31 4.93
C PHE A 22 -13.46 7.17 3.93
N GLY A 23 -14.44 6.32 4.22
CA GLY A 23 -15.60 6.11 3.36
C GLY A 23 -15.57 4.78 2.63
N ASP A 24 -16.61 4.52 1.84
CA ASP A 24 -16.84 3.22 1.19
C ASP A 24 -15.94 2.97 -0.03
N ASP A 25 -15.25 3.99 -0.51
CA ASP A 25 -14.41 3.89 -1.71
C ASP A 25 -12.93 3.60 -1.42
N ASN A 26 -12.57 3.42 -0.15
CA ASN A 26 -11.20 3.09 0.25
C ASN A 26 -11.20 2.04 1.35
N ILE A 27 -10.26 1.08 1.25
CA ILE A 27 -9.97 0.14 2.34
C ILE A 27 -8.58 0.46 2.87
N THR A 28 -8.45 0.70 4.18
CA THR A 28 -7.15 0.84 4.82
C THR A 28 -6.72 -0.49 5.41
N PHE A 29 -5.44 -0.81 5.25
CA PHE A 29 -4.84 -2.02 5.81
C PHE A 29 -3.84 -1.60 6.88
N ARG A 30 -3.97 -2.21 8.06
CA ARG A 30 -3.17 -1.87 9.23
C ARG A 30 -2.45 -3.08 9.77
N VAL A 31 -1.30 -2.82 10.38
CA VAL A 31 -0.61 -3.78 11.24
C VAL A 31 -0.35 -3.08 12.57
N GLU A 32 -0.77 -3.70 13.67
CA GLU A 32 -0.72 -3.10 15.01
C GLU A 32 -1.32 -1.68 15.04
N GLY A 33 -2.45 -1.50 14.36
CA GLY A 33 -3.17 -0.22 14.30
C GLY A 33 -2.58 0.82 13.37
N LYS A 34 -1.44 0.56 12.74
CA LYS A 34 -0.77 1.51 11.86
C LYS A 34 -1.04 1.22 10.40
N ILE A 35 -1.47 2.24 9.65
CA ILE A 35 -1.78 2.11 8.22
C ILE A 35 -0.49 1.96 7.42
N PHE A 36 -0.42 0.95 6.56
CA PHE A 36 0.68 0.80 5.61
C PHE A 36 0.21 0.80 4.15
N LEU A 37 -1.08 0.61 3.91
CA LEU A 37 -1.64 0.57 2.56
C LEU A 37 -3.08 1.07 2.58
N CYS A 38 -3.45 1.87 1.56
CA CYS A 38 -4.81 2.33 1.36
C CYS A 38 -5.23 1.98 -0.06
N LEU A 39 -6.17 1.05 -0.21
CA LEU A 39 -6.65 0.57 -1.50
C LEU A 39 -7.87 1.37 -1.94
N TRP A 40 -7.75 2.04 -3.09
CA TRP A 40 -8.89 2.75 -3.67
C TRP A 40 -9.73 1.79 -4.49
N LEU A 41 -11.02 1.71 -4.15
CA LEU A 41 -11.96 0.79 -4.79
C LEU A 41 -12.59 1.37 -6.07
N GLY A 42 -12.52 2.71 -6.20
CA GLY A 42 -13.26 3.41 -7.24
C GLY A 42 -14.75 3.49 -6.91
N ASP A 43 -15.40 4.50 -7.40
CA ASP A 43 -16.85 4.72 -7.22
C ASP A 43 -17.55 4.91 -8.57
N GLY A 44 -16.86 4.60 -9.67
CA GLY A 44 -17.36 4.84 -11.02
C GLY A 44 -17.12 6.27 -11.50
N LYS A 45 -16.52 7.11 -10.68
CA LYS A 45 -16.18 8.50 -11.02
C LYS A 45 -14.68 8.64 -11.19
N CYS A 46 -14.26 9.55 -12.06
CA CYS A 46 -12.86 9.94 -12.17
C CYS A 46 -12.52 10.93 -11.06
N ASP A 47 -11.39 10.72 -10.39
CA ASP A 47 -10.80 11.74 -9.54
C ASP A 47 -9.70 12.48 -10.33
N VAL A 48 -8.89 13.30 -9.67
CA VAL A 48 -7.82 14.06 -10.31
C VAL A 48 -6.76 13.18 -10.98
N ARG A 49 -6.68 11.89 -10.59
CA ARG A 49 -5.76 10.89 -11.15
C ARG A 49 -6.43 9.96 -12.14
N GLY A 50 -7.72 10.15 -12.42
CA GLY A 50 -8.50 9.29 -13.28
C GLY A 50 -9.15 8.14 -12.49
N SER A 51 -9.70 7.17 -13.22
CA SER A 51 -10.43 6.03 -12.64
C SER A 51 -9.62 4.75 -12.54
N ALA A 52 -8.34 4.76 -12.90
CA ALA A 52 -7.50 3.56 -12.86
C ALA A 52 -7.34 3.07 -11.41
N PRO A 53 -7.46 1.75 -11.17
CA PRO A 53 -7.30 1.19 -9.83
C PRO A 53 -5.88 1.43 -9.30
N ARG A 54 -5.80 1.83 -8.03
CA ARG A 54 -4.52 2.11 -7.38
C ARG A 54 -4.59 1.86 -5.89
N PHE A 55 -3.42 1.73 -5.27
CA PHE A 55 -3.29 1.83 -3.82
C PHE A 55 -2.16 2.79 -3.46
N ALA A 56 -2.27 3.43 -2.30
CA ALA A 56 -1.17 4.18 -1.71
C ALA A 56 -0.45 3.27 -0.73
N CYS A 57 0.87 3.26 -0.77
CA CYS A 57 1.67 2.51 0.21
C CYS A 57 2.84 3.35 0.69
N LYS A 58 3.29 3.06 1.91
CA LYS A 58 4.41 3.77 2.54
C LYS A 58 5.71 3.05 2.25
N LEU A 59 6.69 3.77 1.70
CA LEU A 59 8.02 3.26 1.37
C LEU A 59 9.08 4.25 1.83
N LEU A 60 10.34 3.80 1.90
CA LEU A 60 11.45 4.71 2.18
C LEU A 60 11.53 5.77 1.08
N PRO A 61 11.92 7.03 1.41
CA PRO A 61 11.99 8.11 0.42
C PRO A 61 12.82 7.78 -0.82
N ASP A 62 14.00 7.17 -0.65
CA ASP A 62 14.86 6.79 -1.77
C ASP A 62 14.20 5.74 -2.67
N ARG A 63 13.46 4.82 -2.06
CA ARG A 63 12.72 3.80 -2.80
C ARG A 63 11.58 4.42 -3.62
N ASN A 64 10.88 5.40 -3.05
CA ASN A 64 9.84 6.15 -3.76
C ASN A 64 10.42 6.86 -4.98
N GLU A 65 11.55 7.54 -4.82
CA GLU A 65 12.21 8.24 -5.93
C GLU A 65 12.63 7.28 -7.03
N GLU A 66 13.27 6.18 -6.68
CA GLU A 66 13.70 5.14 -7.63
C GLU A 66 12.52 4.59 -8.45
N LEU A 67 11.43 4.26 -7.78
CA LEU A 67 10.25 3.71 -8.45
C LEU A 67 9.57 4.73 -9.37
N ARG A 68 9.48 5.99 -8.93
CA ARG A 68 8.87 7.05 -9.74
C ARG A 68 9.69 7.36 -10.99
N ASP A 69 11.02 7.29 -10.89
CA ASP A 69 11.91 7.49 -12.05
C ASP A 69 11.79 6.32 -13.02
N ARG A 70 11.58 5.11 -12.53
CA ARG A 70 11.59 3.91 -13.34
C ARG A 70 10.22 3.57 -13.95
N TYR A 71 9.12 3.87 -13.25
CA TYR A 71 7.77 3.48 -13.66
C TYR A 71 6.82 4.67 -13.70
N ASP A 72 6.24 4.93 -14.87
CA ASP A 72 5.24 6.00 -15.04
C ASP A 72 3.98 5.76 -14.19
N VAL A 73 3.72 4.49 -13.86
CA VAL A 73 2.54 4.07 -13.08
C VAL A 73 2.78 4.12 -11.57
N VAL A 74 3.90 4.68 -11.15
CA VAL A 74 4.19 5.00 -9.74
C VAL A 74 4.30 6.52 -9.62
N ALA A 75 3.47 7.11 -8.77
CA ALA A 75 3.37 8.57 -8.63
C ALA A 75 3.40 8.96 -7.15
N PRO A 76 3.75 10.23 -6.84
CA PRO A 76 3.58 10.72 -5.47
C PRO A 76 2.13 10.58 -5.04
N ALA A 77 1.89 10.10 -3.82
CA ALA A 77 0.55 9.87 -3.34
C ALA A 77 -0.25 11.17 -3.27
N PHE A 78 -1.47 11.17 -3.79
CA PHE A 78 -2.29 12.37 -3.84
C PHE A 78 -2.79 12.79 -2.46
N HIS A 79 -3.26 11.84 -1.66
CA HIS A 79 -3.89 12.10 -0.36
C HIS A 79 -2.96 11.92 0.85
N TRP A 80 -1.70 11.57 0.63
CA TRP A 80 -0.74 11.25 1.70
C TRP A 80 0.54 12.06 1.55
N ASN A 81 1.39 12.04 2.57
CA ASN A 81 2.70 12.70 2.50
C ASN A 81 3.51 12.13 1.31
N LYS A 82 3.84 12.98 0.36
CA LYS A 82 4.43 12.58 -0.92
C LYS A 82 5.87 12.09 -0.83
N LYS A 83 6.57 12.42 0.26
CA LYS A 83 7.93 11.94 0.49
C LYS A 83 7.94 10.47 0.87
N HIS A 84 6.94 10.04 1.67
CA HIS A 84 6.87 8.71 2.26
C HIS A 84 5.87 7.79 1.57
N TRP A 85 4.95 8.32 0.77
CA TRP A 85 3.85 7.55 0.19
C TRP A 85 3.80 7.70 -1.32
N SER A 86 3.58 6.59 -2.01
CA SER A 86 3.37 6.56 -3.46
C SER A 86 2.03 5.92 -3.81
N ASP A 87 1.41 6.44 -4.87
CA ASP A 87 0.28 5.80 -5.53
C ASP A 87 0.79 4.80 -6.55
N ILE A 88 0.34 3.56 -6.45
CA ILE A 88 0.74 2.46 -7.32
C ILE A 88 -0.45 2.03 -8.17
N TYR A 89 -0.37 2.21 -9.48
CA TYR A 89 -1.40 1.75 -10.43
C TYR A 89 -1.11 0.30 -10.78
N TYR A 90 -1.52 -0.60 -9.92
CA TYR A 90 -1.03 -1.97 -9.83
C TYR A 90 -1.41 -2.87 -11.03
N GLU A 91 -2.50 -2.56 -11.75
CA GLU A 91 -2.91 -3.38 -12.88
C GLU A 91 -1.91 -3.35 -14.04
N GLN A 92 -1.10 -2.30 -14.11
CA GLN A 92 -0.12 -2.09 -15.17
C GLN A 92 1.29 -2.56 -14.79
N LEU A 93 1.44 -3.16 -13.62
CA LEU A 93 2.72 -3.66 -13.12
C LEU A 93 2.72 -5.18 -13.03
N ASP A 94 3.91 -5.75 -13.08
CA ASP A 94 4.13 -7.16 -12.85
C ASP A 94 3.64 -7.56 -11.46
N THR A 95 2.95 -8.69 -11.36
CA THR A 95 2.40 -9.20 -10.10
C THR A 95 3.47 -9.37 -9.02
N ASP A 96 4.65 -9.86 -9.39
CA ASP A 96 5.74 -10.06 -8.44
C ASP A 96 6.22 -8.72 -7.85
N LEU A 97 6.27 -7.67 -8.68
CA LEU A 97 6.62 -6.34 -8.19
C LEU A 97 5.55 -5.78 -7.26
N VAL A 98 4.27 -5.94 -7.62
CA VAL A 98 3.17 -5.45 -6.79
C VAL A 98 3.19 -6.11 -5.41
N THR A 99 3.31 -7.44 -5.36
CA THR A 99 3.37 -8.16 -4.08
C THR A 99 4.61 -7.78 -3.28
N ALA A 100 5.75 -7.55 -3.95
CA ALA A 100 6.97 -7.09 -3.28
C ALA A 100 6.77 -5.71 -2.65
N LEU A 101 6.12 -4.76 -3.34
CA LEU A 101 5.88 -3.42 -2.82
C LEU A 101 4.91 -3.42 -1.63
N ILE A 102 3.87 -4.23 -1.68
CA ILE A 102 2.95 -4.40 -0.56
C ILE A 102 3.72 -4.93 0.67
N THR A 103 4.54 -5.94 0.45
CA THR A 103 5.36 -6.56 1.51
C THR A 103 6.40 -5.57 2.07
N GLU A 104 7.04 -4.78 1.21
CA GLU A 104 8.00 -3.74 1.64
C GLU A 104 7.32 -2.73 2.57
N SER A 105 6.12 -2.27 2.20
CA SER A 105 5.37 -1.32 3.02
C SER A 105 5.02 -1.92 4.38
N TYR A 106 4.51 -3.14 4.40
CA TYR A 106 4.20 -3.89 5.61
C TYR A 106 5.44 -4.02 6.52
N ARG A 107 6.56 -4.48 5.96
CA ARG A 107 7.80 -4.68 6.72
C ARG A 107 8.39 -3.37 7.24
N LEU A 108 8.22 -2.28 6.51
CA LEU A 108 8.66 -0.96 6.95
C LEU A 108 7.95 -0.55 8.24
N ILE A 109 6.63 -0.75 8.31
CA ILE A 109 5.85 -0.45 9.52
C ILE A 109 6.25 -1.39 10.66
N VAL A 110 6.36 -2.69 10.39
CA VAL A 110 6.76 -3.67 11.40
C VAL A 110 8.13 -3.32 11.99
N SER A 111 9.08 -2.90 11.15
CA SER A 111 10.44 -2.56 11.61
C SER A 111 10.48 -1.39 12.61
N LYS A 112 9.44 -0.57 12.62
CA LYS A 112 9.33 0.61 13.51
C LYS A 112 8.51 0.34 14.77
N LEU A 113 7.97 -0.86 14.93
CA LEU A 113 7.23 -1.22 16.13
C LEU A 113 8.17 -1.38 17.33
N PRO A 114 7.67 -1.16 18.57
CA PRO A 114 8.45 -1.46 19.77
C PRO A 114 8.93 -2.91 19.75
N LYS A 115 10.12 -3.16 20.28
CA LYS A 115 10.75 -4.48 20.26
C LYS A 115 9.85 -5.59 20.80
N THR A 116 9.13 -5.32 21.90
CA THR A 116 8.23 -6.29 22.53
C THR A 116 7.08 -6.73 21.63
N VAL A 117 6.65 -5.84 20.74
CA VAL A 117 5.60 -6.13 19.75
C VAL A 117 6.22 -6.73 18.49
N ARG A 118 7.34 -6.16 18.03
CA ARG A 118 8.01 -6.57 16.81
C ARG A 118 8.42 -8.04 16.78
N VAL A 119 8.79 -8.61 17.94
CA VAL A 119 9.19 -10.03 18.03
C VAL A 119 8.10 -10.98 17.55
N LYS A 120 6.82 -10.58 17.60
CA LYS A 120 5.71 -11.39 17.11
C LYS A 120 5.77 -11.59 15.60
N TYR A 121 6.53 -10.76 14.90
CA TYR A 121 6.58 -10.72 13.42
C TYR A 121 7.92 -11.22 12.87
N GLU A 122 8.89 -11.55 13.71
CA GLU A 122 10.23 -11.93 13.27
C GLU A 122 10.27 -13.25 12.49
N SER A 123 9.29 -14.11 12.69
CA SER A 123 9.20 -15.42 12.01
C SER A 123 8.33 -15.38 10.74
N TYR A 124 7.85 -14.21 10.34
CA TYR A 124 6.90 -14.08 9.23
C TYR A 124 7.43 -13.29 8.07
#